data_5418ebc65d851dcd5190d54344b3e472
#
_entry.id   5418ebc65d851dcd5190d54344b3e472
#
_cell.length_a   1.000
_cell.length_b   1.000
_cell.length_c   1.000
_cell.angle_alpha   90.00
_cell.angle_beta   90.00
_cell.angle_gamma   90.00
#
_symmetry.space_group_name_H-M   'P 1'
#
loop_
_entity.id
_entity.type
_entity.pdbx_description
1 polymer ?
#
loop_
_entity_poly.entity_id
_entity_poly.type
_entity_poly.pdbx_seq_one_letter_code
_entity_poly.pdbx_strand_id
1 'polypeptide(L)'
;MKICKILLSFLLFTSVYLNAQPLTLSLERTITLAADSSLEAFRTKNMFLAGYWQYRTFKAGRLPSLTLNLTPAQYYRDITRRYDSENDIDVYRKQQSYYAEGGLAIKQNFDLLGGTFYLDSDLGYMRNFGDNAYNQFTTVPIRIGYNQSLLGYNPFRWERKIEPLKYEKAKKELLYNIENISEQATSYFFALAM
;
A
#
# COMPACT_ATOMS: atom_id res chain seq x y z
N MET A 1 -12.18 -25.09 -56.28
CA MET A 1 -11.99 -23.71 -56.81
C MET A 1 -13.27 -22.85 -56.86
N LYS A 2 -14.47 -23.36 -57.05
CA LYS A 2 -15.73 -22.56 -57.15
C LYS A 2 -16.18 -22.00 -55.77
N ILE A 3 -16.01 -22.75 -54.67
CA ILE A 3 -16.43 -22.35 -53.31
C ILE A 3 -15.57 -21.18 -52.77
N CYS A 4 -14.29 -21.17 -53.10
CA CYS A 4 -13.37 -20.08 -52.68
C CYS A 4 -13.67 -18.73 -53.34
N LYS A 5 -14.18 -18.76 -54.58
CA LYS A 5 -14.61 -17.54 -55.30
C LYS A 5 -15.92 -16.95 -54.76
N ILE A 6 -16.84 -17.81 -54.30
CA ILE A 6 -18.09 -17.39 -53.66
C ILE A 6 -17.85 -16.80 -52.28
N LEU A 7 -16.94 -17.38 -51.50
CA LEU A 7 -16.52 -16.83 -50.19
C LEU A 7 -15.82 -15.48 -50.33
N LEU A 8 -14.97 -15.34 -51.35
CA LEU A 8 -14.26 -14.06 -51.64
C LEU A 8 -15.23 -12.98 -52.12
N SER A 9 -16.27 -13.35 -52.88
CA SER A 9 -17.31 -12.43 -53.32
C SER A 9 -18.22 -11.99 -52.17
N PHE A 10 -18.51 -12.88 -51.20
CA PHE A 10 -19.29 -12.53 -50.01
C PHE A 10 -18.53 -11.61 -49.04
N LEU A 11 -17.19 -11.74 -48.97
CA LEU A 11 -16.35 -10.89 -48.15
C LEU A 11 -16.25 -9.45 -48.69
N LEU A 12 -16.39 -9.25 -50.02
CA LEU A 12 -16.39 -7.94 -50.68
C LEU A 12 -17.73 -7.19 -50.55
N PHE A 13 -18.83 -7.90 -50.27
CA PHE A 13 -20.17 -7.29 -50.12
C PHE A 13 -20.45 -6.81 -48.70
N THR A 14 -19.63 -7.12 -47.72
CA THR A 14 -19.74 -6.60 -46.37
C THR A 14 -18.92 -5.32 -46.17
N SER A 15 -18.77 -4.47 -47.19
CA SER A 15 -18.42 -3.07 -46.95
C SER A 15 -19.57 -2.41 -46.19
N VAL A 16 -19.62 -2.59 -44.91
CA VAL A 16 -20.43 -1.82 -43.98
C VAL A 16 -20.12 -0.36 -44.26
N TYR A 17 -21.10 0.36 -44.79
CA TYR A 17 -21.04 1.80 -44.88
C TYR A 17 -20.90 2.34 -43.47
N LEU A 18 -19.67 2.52 -43.03
CA LEU A 18 -19.33 3.30 -41.85
C LEU A 18 -19.74 4.75 -42.17
N ASN A 19 -21.00 5.07 -41.93
CA ASN A 19 -21.46 6.44 -41.89
C ASN A 19 -20.76 7.10 -40.68
N ALA A 20 -19.59 7.66 -40.90
CA ALA A 20 -18.98 8.56 -39.95
C ALA A 20 -19.89 9.80 -39.85
N GLN A 21 -20.75 9.83 -38.84
CA GLN A 21 -21.53 11.02 -38.54
C GLN A 21 -20.56 12.15 -38.21
N PRO A 22 -20.65 13.31 -38.88
CA PRO A 22 -19.79 14.43 -38.53
C PRO A 22 -20.08 14.83 -37.09
N LEU A 23 -19.07 14.76 -36.23
CA LEU A 23 -19.16 15.19 -34.86
C LEU A 23 -19.26 16.73 -34.84
N THR A 24 -20.48 17.24 -34.66
CA THR A 24 -20.67 18.67 -34.45
C THR A 24 -20.32 19.00 -33.00
N LEU A 25 -19.23 19.72 -32.80
CA LEU A 25 -18.78 20.16 -31.48
C LEU A 25 -19.32 21.55 -31.19
N SER A 26 -20.22 21.70 -30.22
CA SER A 26 -20.53 22.98 -29.59
C SER A 26 -19.49 23.29 -28.49
N LEU A 27 -19.33 24.57 -28.13
CA LEU A 27 -18.43 24.96 -27.04
C LEU A 27 -18.72 24.20 -25.76
N GLU A 28 -19.98 24.13 -25.36
CA GLU A 28 -20.41 23.42 -24.15
C GLU A 28 -20.05 21.92 -24.21
N ARG A 29 -20.27 21.30 -25.37
CA ARG A 29 -19.93 19.89 -25.59
C ARG A 29 -18.42 19.65 -25.56
N THR A 30 -17.63 20.60 -26.06
CA THR A 30 -16.17 20.52 -26.02
C THR A 30 -15.66 20.61 -24.60
N ILE A 31 -16.17 21.53 -23.79
CA ILE A 31 -15.80 21.67 -22.38
C ILE A 31 -16.17 20.42 -21.59
N THR A 32 -17.40 19.91 -21.73
CA THR A 32 -17.82 18.70 -21.03
C THR A 32 -16.99 17.48 -21.43
N LEU A 33 -16.70 17.32 -22.71
CA LEU A 33 -15.86 16.23 -23.21
C LEU A 33 -14.42 16.32 -22.65
N ALA A 34 -13.86 17.53 -22.60
CA ALA A 34 -12.54 17.76 -22.04
C ALA A 34 -12.49 17.47 -20.54
N ALA A 35 -13.50 17.90 -19.77
CA ALA A 35 -13.59 17.67 -18.33
C ALA A 35 -13.82 16.21 -17.97
N ASP A 36 -14.51 15.43 -18.81
CA ASP A 36 -14.85 14.02 -18.53
C ASP A 36 -13.84 13.03 -19.07
N SER A 37 -13.29 13.27 -20.27
CA SER A 37 -12.59 12.25 -21.05
C SER A 37 -11.14 12.64 -21.43
N SER A 38 -10.65 13.81 -21.06
CA SER A 38 -9.27 14.19 -21.36
C SER A 38 -8.28 13.45 -20.44
N LEU A 39 -7.06 13.26 -20.92
CA LEU A 39 -5.96 12.69 -20.13
C LEU A 39 -5.70 13.52 -18.87
N GLU A 40 -5.81 14.83 -18.96
CA GLU A 40 -5.59 15.74 -17.82
C GLU A 40 -6.72 15.63 -16.79
N ALA A 41 -7.96 15.45 -17.23
CA ALA A 41 -9.10 15.18 -16.33
C ALA A 41 -8.89 13.83 -15.58
N PHE A 42 -8.45 12.80 -16.28
CA PHE A 42 -8.13 11.52 -15.67
C PHE A 42 -7.00 11.66 -14.63
N ARG A 43 -5.92 12.36 -14.98
CA ARG A 43 -4.81 12.65 -14.07
C ARG A 43 -5.27 13.39 -12.82
N THR A 44 -6.06 14.45 -13.01
CA THR A 44 -6.60 15.27 -11.93
C THR A 44 -7.47 14.47 -10.96
N LYS A 45 -8.38 13.63 -11.49
CA LYS A 45 -9.20 12.71 -10.69
C LYS A 45 -8.33 11.74 -9.86
N ASN A 46 -7.30 11.17 -10.48
CA ASN A 46 -6.39 10.24 -9.77
C ASN A 46 -5.56 10.94 -8.70
N MET A 47 -5.10 12.17 -8.93
CA MET A 47 -4.40 12.97 -7.92
C MET A 47 -5.30 13.26 -6.71
N PHE A 48 -6.55 13.63 -6.95
CA PHE A 48 -7.53 13.80 -5.87
C PHE A 48 -7.79 12.50 -5.11
N LEU A 49 -7.97 11.36 -5.81
CA LEU A 49 -8.15 10.04 -5.19
C LEU A 49 -6.94 9.65 -4.33
N ALA A 50 -5.73 9.94 -4.78
CA ALA A 50 -4.52 9.73 -3.98
C ALA A 50 -4.55 10.52 -2.68
N GLY A 51 -4.89 11.80 -2.72
CA GLY A 51 -5.06 12.66 -1.53
C GLY A 51 -6.18 12.17 -0.59
N TYR A 52 -7.29 11.72 -1.16
CA TYR A 52 -8.40 11.14 -0.40
C TYR A 52 -7.97 9.86 0.35
N TRP A 53 -7.30 8.93 -0.34
CA TRP A 53 -6.85 7.70 0.28
C TRP A 53 -5.72 7.92 1.29
N GLN A 54 -4.85 8.90 1.07
CA GLN A 54 -3.85 9.32 2.05
C GLN A 54 -4.52 9.78 3.35
N TYR A 55 -5.55 10.63 3.24
CA TYR A 55 -6.31 11.09 4.40
C TYR A 55 -7.05 9.94 5.11
N ARG A 56 -7.60 8.97 4.35
CA ARG A 56 -8.22 7.78 4.92
C ARG A 56 -7.23 6.89 5.66
N THR A 57 -6.04 6.71 5.10
CA THR A 57 -4.93 5.98 5.74
C THR A 57 -4.51 6.66 7.05
N PHE A 58 -4.39 7.98 7.04
CA PHE A 58 -4.14 8.73 8.26
C PHE A 58 -5.21 8.47 9.33
N LYS A 59 -6.50 8.55 8.97
CA LYS A 59 -7.60 8.25 9.90
C LYS A 59 -7.54 6.82 10.44
N ALA A 60 -7.27 5.85 9.58
CA ALA A 60 -7.16 4.44 9.96
C ALA A 60 -5.98 4.20 10.91
N GLY A 61 -4.84 4.85 10.65
CA GLY A 61 -3.65 4.76 11.51
C GLY A 61 -3.81 5.36 12.92
N ARG A 62 -4.92 6.03 13.17
CA ARG A 62 -5.28 6.54 14.51
C ARG A 62 -6.12 5.58 15.33
N LEU A 63 -6.60 4.50 14.73
CA LEU A 63 -7.30 3.43 15.43
C LEU A 63 -6.28 2.41 15.97
N PRO A 64 -6.67 1.63 16.99
CA PRO A 64 -5.85 0.53 17.45
C PRO A 64 -5.57 -0.44 16.29
N SER A 65 -4.32 -0.79 16.08
CA SER A 65 -3.92 -1.80 15.10
C SER A 65 -3.72 -3.13 15.79
N LEU A 66 -4.39 -4.18 15.32
CA LEU A 66 -4.14 -5.56 15.71
C LEU A 66 -3.26 -6.23 14.64
N THR A 67 -2.12 -6.74 15.06
CA THR A 67 -1.15 -7.41 14.19
C THR A 67 -0.91 -8.82 14.67
N LEU A 68 -1.00 -9.80 13.76
CA LEU A 68 -0.58 -11.17 13.98
C LEU A 68 0.79 -11.36 13.32
N ASN A 69 1.81 -11.68 14.12
CA ASN A 69 3.14 -12.01 13.65
C ASN A 69 3.32 -13.52 13.74
N LEU A 70 3.67 -14.16 12.64
CA LEU A 70 3.89 -15.60 12.57
C LEU A 70 5.24 -15.89 11.91
N THR A 71 6.08 -16.65 12.59
CA THR A 71 7.29 -17.24 12.05
C THR A 71 7.13 -18.77 12.15
N PRO A 72 6.52 -19.40 11.12
CA PRO A 72 6.11 -20.81 11.25
C PRO A 72 7.29 -21.77 11.26
N ALA A 73 8.42 -21.40 10.67
CA ALA A 73 9.59 -22.27 10.61
C ALA A 73 10.86 -21.45 10.41
N GLN A 74 11.78 -21.59 11.34
CA GLN A 74 13.12 -21.04 11.26
C GLN A 74 14.12 -22.09 11.73
N TYR A 75 15.00 -22.53 10.83
CA TYR A 75 15.98 -23.56 11.15
C TYR A 75 17.37 -22.95 11.20
N TYR A 76 18.05 -23.15 12.31
CA TYR A 76 19.42 -22.73 12.53
C TYR A 76 20.34 -23.94 12.60
N ARG A 77 21.47 -23.83 11.93
CA ARG A 77 22.58 -24.78 12.05
C ARG A 77 23.86 -23.98 12.17
N ASP A 78 24.51 -24.15 13.30
CA ASP A 78 25.76 -23.48 13.61
C ASP A 78 26.80 -24.48 14.14
N ILE A 79 28.07 -24.13 14.03
CA ILE A 79 29.19 -24.87 14.59
C ILE A 79 29.90 -23.93 15.53
N THR A 80 29.65 -24.12 16.83
CA THR A 80 30.19 -23.24 17.86
C THR A 80 31.39 -23.91 18.52
N ARG A 81 32.46 -23.16 18.69
CA ARG A 81 33.61 -23.54 19.50
C ARG A 81 33.22 -23.45 20.97
N ARG A 82 33.35 -24.54 21.69
CA ARG A 82 33.14 -24.61 23.15
C ARG A 82 34.33 -25.21 23.82
N TYR A 83 34.75 -24.58 24.92
CA TYR A 83 35.78 -25.10 25.78
C TYR A 83 35.23 -26.29 26.58
N ASP A 84 35.94 -27.42 26.53
CA ASP A 84 35.67 -28.61 27.32
C ASP A 84 36.63 -28.61 28.51
N SER A 85 36.08 -28.35 29.69
CA SER A 85 36.84 -28.24 30.93
C SER A 85 37.42 -29.59 31.43
N GLU A 86 36.91 -30.73 30.97
CA GLU A 86 37.40 -32.02 31.39
C GLU A 86 38.72 -32.39 30.65
N ASN A 87 38.84 -31.97 29.41
CA ASN A 87 39.99 -32.33 28.56
C ASN A 87 40.90 -31.13 28.27
N ASP A 88 40.60 -29.93 28.80
CA ASP A 88 41.37 -28.69 28.57
C ASP A 88 41.55 -28.35 27.07
N ILE A 89 40.53 -28.62 26.26
CA ILE A 89 40.57 -28.42 24.80
C ILE A 89 39.32 -27.70 24.31
N ASP A 90 39.46 -27.01 23.20
CA ASP A 90 38.34 -26.45 22.47
C ASP A 90 37.74 -27.47 21.52
N VAL A 91 36.45 -27.74 21.67
CA VAL A 91 35.70 -28.67 20.83
C VAL A 91 34.67 -27.92 20.00
N TYR A 92 34.62 -28.23 18.71
CA TYR A 92 33.59 -27.71 17.81
C TYR A 92 32.33 -28.58 17.92
N ARG A 93 31.24 -27.98 18.46
CA ARG A 93 29.96 -28.66 18.59
C ARG A 93 28.96 -28.13 17.56
N LYS A 94 28.32 -29.03 16.85
CA LYS A 94 27.20 -28.72 15.96
C LYS A 94 25.97 -28.40 16.80
N GLN A 95 25.42 -27.22 16.64
CA GLN A 95 24.15 -26.83 17.23
C GLN A 95 23.12 -26.72 16.10
N GLN A 96 22.02 -27.42 16.26
CA GLN A 96 20.91 -27.39 15.31
C GLN A 96 19.64 -27.11 16.12
N SER A 97 18.89 -26.11 15.69
CA SER A 97 17.64 -25.73 16.35
C SER A 97 16.58 -25.33 15.33
N TYR A 98 15.36 -25.68 15.68
CA TYR A 98 14.17 -25.27 14.96
C TYR A 98 13.37 -24.32 15.85
N TYR A 99 12.94 -23.21 15.27
CA TYR A 99 12.13 -22.19 15.90
C TYR A 99 10.83 -22.03 15.17
N ALA A 100 9.75 -21.91 15.93
CA ALA A 100 8.45 -21.43 15.45
C ALA A 100 7.90 -20.46 16.48
N GLU A 101 7.40 -19.33 16.06
CA GLU A 101 6.80 -18.36 16.96
C GLU A 101 5.54 -17.72 16.36
N GLY A 102 4.62 -17.37 17.26
CA GLY A 102 3.42 -16.64 16.92
C GLY A 102 3.11 -15.61 18.00
N GLY A 103 2.77 -14.40 17.57
CA GLY A 103 2.45 -13.33 18.50
C GLY A 103 1.32 -12.44 18.00
N LEU A 104 0.50 -11.99 18.93
CA LEU A 104 -0.52 -10.97 18.72
C LEU A 104 -0.06 -9.67 19.34
N ALA A 105 -0.14 -8.57 18.60
CA ALA A 105 0.21 -7.25 19.09
C ALA A 105 -0.90 -6.24 18.78
N ILE A 106 -1.32 -5.49 19.78
CA ILE A 106 -2.20 -4.33 19.65
C ILE A 106 -1.33 -3.09 19.87
N LYS A 107 -1.38 -2.13 18.95
CA LYS A 107 -0.66 -0.86 19.05
C LYS A 107 -1.63 0.29 18.88
N GLN A 108 -1.50 1.32 19.71
CA GLN A 108 -2.30 2.54 19.67
C GLN A 108 -1.41 3.77 19.84
N ASN A 109 -1.50 4.69 18.89
CA ASN A 109 -0.81 5.97 18.95
C ASN A 109 -1.62 6.96 19.80
N PHE A 110 -0.93 7.68 20.69
CA PHE A 110 -1.52 8.69 21.56
C PHE A 110 -1.10 10.10 21.13
N ASP A 111 -2.07 10.87 20.63
CA ASP A 111 -1.81 12.22 20.10
C ASP A 111 -1.35 13.24 21.13
N LEU A 112 -1.91 13.15 22.36
CA LEU A 112 -1.64 14.14 23.40
C LEU A 112 -0.20 14.10 23.86
N LEU A 113 0.32 12.89 24.12
CA LEU A 113 1.63 12.66 24.65
C LEU A 113 2.68 12.40 23.57
N GLY A 114 2.27 11.99 22.38
CA GLY A 114 3.18 11.68 21.26
C GLY A 114 3.84 10.33 21.36
N GLY A 115 3.29 9.43 22.17
CA GLY A 115 3.79 8.08 22.36
C GLY A 115 2.88 7.02 21.76
N THR A 116 3.35 5.77 21.82
CA THR A 116 2.64 4.59 21.34
C THR A 116 2.45 3.62 22.50
N PHE A 117 1.20 3.27 22.74
CA PHE A 117 0.82 2.19 23.64
C PHE A 117 0.85 0.86 22.91
N TYR A 118 1.36 -0.18 23.55
CA TYR A 118 1.33 -1.52 22.99
C TYR A 118 0.95 -2.56 24.03
N LEU A 119 0.23 -3.56 23.56
CA LEU A 119 -0.14 -4.77 24.29
C LEU A 119 0.21 -5.93 23.36
N ASP A 120 1.06 -6.84 23.81
CA ASP A 120 1.41 -8.00 23.03
C ASP A 120 1.44 -9.29 23.86
N SER A 121 1.28 -10.39 23.14
CA SER A 121 1.32 -11.76 23.66
C SER A 121 2.05 -12.64 22.66
N ASP A 122 3.06 -13.38 23.12
CA ASP A 122 3.92 -14.18 22.27
C ASP A 122 3.97 -15.62 22.76
N LEU A 123 3.95 -16.57 21.80
CA LEU A 123 4.17 -18.00 22.02
C LEU A 123 5.27 -18.47 21.09
N GLY A 124 6.35 -18.98 21.63
CA GLY A 124 7.47 -19.56 20.93
C GLY A 124 7.59 -21.07 21.19
N TYR A 125 7.97 -21.80 20.18
CA TYR A 125 8.38 -23.19 20.24
C TYR A 125 9.78 -23.33 19.71
N MET A 126 10.65 -23.99 20.49
CA MET A 126 12.01 -24.29 20.09
C MET A 126 12.27 -25.79 20.23
N ARG A 127 12.89 -26.37 19.21
CA ARG A 127 13.40 -27.74 19.25
C ARG A 127 14.89 -27.73 18.96
N ASN A 128 15.67 -28.21 19.90
CA ASN A 128 17.10 -28.48 19.70
C ASN A 128 17.29 -29.92 19.25
N PHE A 129 18.22 -30.12 18.33
CA PHE A 129 18.62 -31.43 17.81
C PHE A 129 20.06 -31.75 18.27
N GLY A 130 20.39 -33.01 18.40
CA GLY A 130 21.71 -33.47 18.82
C GLY A 130 21.64 -34.43 20.03
N ASP A 131 22.78 -34.66 20.68
CA ASP A 131 22.90 -35.61 21.80
C ASP A 131 22.03 -35.21 23.00
N ASN A 132 21.78 -33.92 23.19
CA ASN A 132 20.88 -33.37 24.20
C ASN A 132 19.66 -32.72 23.53
N ALA A 133 18.90 -33.49 22.74
CA ALA A 133 17.70 -33.00 22.09
C ALA A 133 16.61 -32.68 23.15
N TYR A 134 16.03 -31.48 23.07
CA TYR A 134 14.91 -31.06 23.93
C TYR A 134 13.96 -30.14 23.16
N ASN A 135 12.73 -30.11 23.63
CA ASN A 135 11.70 -29.20 23.18
C ASN A 135 11.43 -28.18 24.28
N GLN A 136 11.25 -26.94 23.93
CA GLN A 136 10.95 -25.86 24.87
C GLN A 136 9.84 -24.98 24.29
N PHE A 137 8.87 -24.65 25.14
CA PHE A 137 7.89 -23.62 24.88
C PHE A 137 8.25 -22.37 25.69
N THR A 138 8.18 -21.23 25.03
CA THR A 138 8.37 -19.93 25.67
C THR A 138 7.10 -19.12 25.44
N THR A 139 6.52 -18.59 26.48
CA THR A 139 5.33 -17.76 26.36
C THR A 139 5.48 -16.48 27.16
N VAL A 140 5.06 -15.38 26.54
CA VAL A 140 4.81 -14.13 27.21
C VAL A 140 3.30 -13.89 27.15
N PRO A 141 2.54 -14.28 28.18
CA PRO A 141 1.09 -14.24 28.12
C PRO A 141 0.54 -12.85 27.84
N ILE A 142 1.05 -11.84 28.52
CA ILE A 142 0.68 -10.44 28.31
C ILE A 142 1.88 -9.55 28.63
N ARG A 143 2.22 -8.68 27.72
CA ARG A 143 3.18 -7.60 27.92
C ARG A 143 2.52 -6.28 27.54
N ILE A 144 2.51 -5.32 28.46
CA ILE A 144 1.96 -3.98 28.27
C ILE A 144 3.13 -3.00 28.35
N GLY A 145 3.19 -2.08 27.41
CA GLY A 145 4.21 -1.06 27.45
C GLY A 145 3.78 0.24 26.77
N TYR A 146 4.52 1.27 27.06
CA TYR A 146 4.34 2.60 26.49
C TYR A 146 5.68 3.13 26.05
N ASN A 147 5.79 3.52 24.80
CA ASN A 147 6.99 4.08 24.20
C ASN A 147 6.75 5.54 23.87
N GLN A 148 7.57 6.43 24.43
CA GLN A 148 7.49 7.87 24.20
C GLN A 148 8.87 8.46 23.94
N SER A 149 8.98 9.28 22.92
CA SER A 149 10.13 10.14 22.71
C SER A 149 10.08 11.30 23.72
N LEU A 150 11.08 11.42 24.56
CA LEU A 150 11.17 12.49 25.58
C LEU A 150 11.69 13.80 24.99
N LEU A 151 12.60 13.70 24.01
CA LEU A 151 13.19 14.85 23.32
C LEU A 151 12.77 14.82 21.85
N GLY A 152 12.08 15.86 21.42
CA GLY A 152 11.63 15.98 20.05
C GLY A 152 10.19 16.50 19.91
N TYR A 153 9.76 16.69 18.67
CA TYR A 153 8.40 17.12 18.40
C TYR A 153 7.42 15.92 18.45
N ASN A 154 6.18 16.19 18.77
CA ASN A 154 5.10 15.20 18.75
C ASN A 154 4.56 15.05 17.32
N PRO A 155 4.94 13.97 16.57
CA PRO A 155 4.50 13.79 15.19
C PRO A 155 2.99 13.63 15.08
N PHE A 156 2.34 12.88 15.97
CA PHE A 156 0.91 12.59 15.93
C PHE A 156 0.05 13.84 16.08
N ARG A 157 0.49 14.78 16.93
CA ARG A 157 -0.18 16.08 17.11
C ARG A 157 -0.09 16.94 15.84
N TRP A 158 1.04 16.95 15.15
CA TRP A 158 1.23 17.71 13.93
C TRP A 158 0.51 17.08 12.75
N GLU A 159 0.56 15.77 12.59
CA GLU A 159 -0.20 15.04 11.57
C GLU A 159 -1.70 15.30 11.70
N ARG A 160 -2.23 15.34 12.93
CA ARG A 160 -3.63 15.69 13.19
C ARG A 160 -4.02 17.05 12.63
N LYS A 161 -3.10 18.01 12.61
CA LYS A 161 -3.34 19.35 12.08
C LYS A 161 -3.11 19.43 10.57
N ILE A 162 -2.11 18.76 10.08
CA ILE A 162 -1.62 18.87 8.71
C ILE A 162 -2.48 18.03 7.73
N GLU A 163 -2.81 16.80 8.09
CA GLU A 163 -3.50 15.90 7.16
C GLU A 163 -4.90 16.37 6.72
N PRO A 164 -5.74 16.96 7.58
CA PRO A 164 -6.99 17.59 7.13
C PRO A 164 -6.74 18.74 6.14
N LEU A 165 -5.71 19.56 6.36
CA LEU A 165 -5.37 20.68 5.48
C LEU A 165 -4.87 20.19 4.11
N LYS A 166 -4.09 19.10 4.08
CA LYS A 166 -3.69 18.46 2.82
C LYS A 166 -4.90 17.94 2.04
N TYR A 167 -5.88 17.37 2.73
CA TYR A 167 -7.10 16.90 2.09
C TYR A 167 -7.94 18.07 1.55
N GLU A 168 -8.08 19.17 2.29
CA GLU A 168 -8.75 20.38 1.79
C GLU A 168 -8.00 21.00 0.60
N LYS A 169 -6.66 20.98 0.63
CA LYS A 169 -5.85 21.38 -0.51
C LYS A 169 -6.16 20.52 -1.73
N ALA A 170 -6.18 19.18 -1.58
CA ALA A 170 -6.48 18.27 -2.69
C ALA A 170 -7.85 18.52 -3.32
N LYS A 171 -8.87 18.87 -2.52
CA LYS A 171 -10.18 19.26 -3.04
C LYS A 171 -10.13 20.54 -3.88
N LYS A 172 -9.41 21.56 -3.40
CA LYS A 172 -9.26 22.84 -4.11
C LYS A 172 -8.44 22.66 -5.38
N GLU A 173 -7.41 21.83 -5.37
CA GLU A 173 -6.61 21.49 -6.54
C GLU A 173 -7.44 20.76 -7.61
N LEU A 174 -8.35 19.86 -7.19
CA LEU A 174 -9.28 19.22 -8.11
C LEU A 174 -10.13 20.27 -8.86
N LEU A 175 -10.74 21.19 -8.14
CA LEU A 175 -11.56 22.26 -8.73
C LEU A 175 -10.72 23.15 -9.65
N TYR A 176 -9.57 23.60 -9.18
CA TYR A 176 -8.68 24.45 -9.96
C TYR A 176 -8.24 23.78 -11.27
N ASN A 177 -7.88 22.50 -11.25
CA ASN A 177 -7.46 21.78 -12.43
C ASN A 177 -8.62 21.54 -13.42
N ILE A 178 -9.85 21.31 -12.91
CA ILE A 178 -11.04 21.18 -13.77
C ILE A 178 -11.32 22.52 -14.49
N GLU A 179 -11.21 23.64 -13.79
CA GLU A 179 -11.38 24.98 -14.39
C GLU A 179 -10.29 25.25 -15.44
N ASN A 180 -9.04 24.90 -15.17
CA ASN A 180 -7.95 25.01 -16.15
C ASN A 180 -8.21 24.18 -17.40
N ILE A 181 -8.73 22.95 -17.25
CA ILE A 181 -9.11 22.11 -18.40
C ILE A 181 -10.20 22.79 -19.23
N SER A 182 -11.19 23.39 -18.57
CA SER A 182 -12.28 24.12 -19.23
C SER A 182 -11.78 25.36 -19.97
N GLU A 183 -10.85 26.09 -19.39
CA GLU A 183 -10.19 27.24 -20.02
C GLU A 183 -9.39 26.81 -21.27
N GLN A 184 -8.58 25.78 -21.15
CA GLN A 184 -7.82 25.26 -22.29
C GLN A 184 -8.73 24.73 -23.39
N ALA A 185 -9.80 24.00 -23.05
CA ALA A 185 -10.76 23.51 -24.03
C ALA A 185 -11.44 24.65 -24.78
N THR A 186 -11.78 25.72 -24.08
CA THR A 186 -12.37 26.95 -24.65
C THR A 186 -11.38 27.62 -25.59
N SER A 187 -10.13 27.75 -25.17
CA SER A 187 -9.06 28.35 -26.01
C SER A 187 -8.84 27.56 -27.29
N TYR A 188 -8.74 26.23 -27.21
CA TYR A 188 -8.59 25.38 -28.40
C TYR A 188 -9.81 25.39 -29.31
N PHE A 189 -11.03 25.46 -28.74
CA PHE A 189 -12.25 25.55 -29.53
C PHE A 189 -12.23 26.81 -30.44
N PHE A 190 -11.90 27.97 -29.88
CA PHE A 190 -11.82 29.21 -30.65
C PHE A 190 -10.64 29.23 -31.61
N ALA A 191 -9.51 28.64 -31.25
CA ALA A 191 -8.36 28.53 -32.18
C ALA A 191 -8.65 27.65 -33.41
N LEU A 192 -9.57 26.68 -33.29
CA LEU A 192 -10.01 25.88 -34.45
C LEU A 192 -11.11 26.56 -35.26
N ALA A 193 -11.88 27.47 -34.65
CA ALA A 193 -12.97 28.19 -35.33
C ALA A 193 -12.51 29.43 -36.11
N MET A 194 -11.28 29.92 -35.89
CA MET A 194 -10.62 31.02 -36.62
C MET A 194 -9.80 30.50 -37.79
#